data_86abe2c4128ff561baa601199a665fd5
#
_entry.id   86abe2c4128ff561baa601199a665fd5
#
_cell.length_a   1.000
_cell.length_b   1.000
_cell.length_c   1.000
_cell.angle_alpha   90.00
_cell.angle_beta   90.00
_cell.angle_gamma   90.00
#
_symmetry.space_group_name_H-M   'P 1'
#
loop_
_entity.id
_entity.type
_entity.pdbx_description
1 polymer ?
#
loop_
_entity_poly.entity_id
_entity_poly.type
_entity_poly.pdbx_seq_one_letter_code
_entity_poly.pdbx_strand_id
1 'polypeptide(L)'
;PSEFVFNGINTVNLIRGYFMDIFSASMTIEQKAEWLKGNLDKIAEKSGDYLLLPVGADHLGIEKDISEQIEQVNKLLDDYEIKLSSPFEYFELVKNNFAQYKQDYELRDNSKTFILQGSYSARTKIKQYNTKCTYLLEQADKLQQKYGSRYNSVIEYAYKLLLKNQAHDGICGCSTDLVHRENITRYEKIIQIACTIIEELRLEHNFKTPIMQSKDLLPEYKVISKHFGVENSLLY
;
A
#
# COMPACT_ATOMS: atom_id res chain seq x y z
N PRO A 1 5.12 -11.76 -17.26
CA PRO A 1 5.46 -10.41 -17.70
C PRO A 1 5.51 -9.43 -16.53
N SER A 2 6.28 -8.37 -16.66
CA SER A 2 6.31 -7.29 -15.67
C SER A 2 5.09 -6.37 -15.81
N GLU A 3 4.60 -6.15 -17.02
CA GLU A 3 3.41 -5.36 -17.32
C GLU A 3 2.23 -6.29 -17.62
N PHE A 4 1.15 -6.17 -16.83
CA PHE A 4 -0.04 -6.99 -17.00
C PHE A 4 -1.31 -6.29 -16.53
N VAL A 5 -2.45 -6.75 -17.01
CA VAL A 5 -3.75 -6.28 -16.51
C VAL A 5 -4.23 -7.24 -15.43
N PHE A 6 -4.46 -6.73 -14.24
CA PHE A 6 -5.01 -7.48 -13.12
C PHE A 6 -6.33 -6.85 -12.67
N ASN A 7 -7.40 -7.62 -12.70
CA ASN A 7 -8.76 -7.13 -12.39
C ASN A 7 -9.14 -5.83 -13.13
N GLY A 8 -8.75 -5.71 -14.40
CA GLY A 8 -9.00 -4.52 -15.21
C GLY A 8 -8.07 -3.32 -14.94
N ILE A 9 -7.07 -3.48 -14.07
CA ILE A 9 -6.11 -2.44 -13.71
C ILE A 9 -4.76 -2.75 -14.35
N ASN A 10 -4.20 -1.78 -15.07
CA ASN A 10 -2.83 -1.87 -15.58
C ASN A 10 -1.85 -1.90 -14.40
N THR A 11 -1.12 -2.98 -14.28
CA THR A 11 -0.26 -3.28 -13.14
C THR A 11 1.17 -3.52 -13.60
N VAL A 12 2.14 -2.99 -12.87
CA VAL A 12 3.57 -3.24 -13.07
C VAL A 12 4.12 -4.01 -11.86
N ASN A 13 4.77 -5.12 -12.13
CA ASN A 13 5.52 -5.87 -11.13
C ASN A 13 6.98 -5.40 -11.12
N LEU A 14 7.42 -4.86 -10.00
CA LEU A 14 8.81 -4.50 -9.79
C LEU A 14 9.65 -5.77 -9.55
N ILE A 15 10.12 -6.39 -10.63
CA ILE A 15 10.77 -7.72 -10.62
C ILE A 15 11.92 -7.84 -9.61
N ARG A 16 12.66 -6.73 -9.42
CA ARG A 16 13.78 -6.65 -8.46
C ARG A 16 13.43 -5.89 -7.18
N GLY A 17 12.19 -5.42 -7.04
CA GLY A 17 11.79 -4.52 -5.96
C GLY A 17 12.40 -3.13 -6.12
N TYR A 18 12.44 -2.37 -5.03
CA TYR A 18 12.99 -1.00 -4.98
C TYR A 18 14.40 -0.95 -4.36
N PHE A 19 15.02 -2.08 -4.11
CA PHE A 19 16.30 -2.18 -3.41
C PHE A 19 17.45 -1.99 -4.38
N MET A 20 17.77 -0.73 -4.73
CA MET A 20 18.86 -0.41 -5.63
C MET A 20 19.64 0.81 -5.18
N ASP A 21 20.79 0.53 -4.57
CA ASP A 21 21.74 1.54 -4.09
C ASP A 21 22.99 1.65 -4.98
N ILE A 22 22.91 1.13 -6.20
CA ILE A 22 24.07 0.98 -7.08
C ILE A 22 24.82 2.30 -7.33
N PHE A 23 24.08 3.41 -7.41
CA PHE A 23 24.71 4.73 -7.66
C PHE A 23 25.39 5.29 -6.40
N SER A 24 24.94 4.89 -5.21
CA SER A 24 25.57 5.25 -3.92
C SER A 24 26.68 4.29 -3.51
N ALA A 25 26.80 3.13 -4.16
CA ALA A 25 27.78 2.11 -3.80
C ALA A 25 29.22 2.56 -4.11
N SER A 26 30.16 2.21 -3.25
CA SER A 26 31.60 2.41 -3.43
C SER A 26 32.15 1.47 -4.52
N MET A 27 31.73 1.63 -5.76
CA MET A 27 32.13 0.85 -6.92
C MET A 27 32.63 1.78 -8.02
N THR A 28 33.53 1.28 -8.88
CA THR A 28 33.91 2.03 -10.10
C THR A 28 32.76 2.07 -11.08
N ILE A 29 32.82 2.97 -12.06
CA ILE A 29 31.80 3.08 -13.10
C ILE A 29 31.69 1.79 -13.92
N GLU A 30 32.81 1.13 -14.21
CA GLU A 30 32.87 -0.16 -14.89
C GLU A 30 32.14 -1.25 -14.10
N GLN A 31 32.39 -1.33 -12.80
CA GLN A 31 31.73 -2.29 -11.90
C GLN A 31 30.22 -2.02 -11.81
N LYS A 32 29.81 -0.73 -11.77
CA LYS A 32 28.41 -0.33 -11.80
C LYS A 32 27.74 -0.72 -13.12
N ALA A 33 28.39 -0.48 -14.25
CA ALA A 33 27.88 -0.86 -15.57
C ALA A 33 27.70 -2.38 -15.70
N GLU A 34 28.68 -3.17 -15.26
CA GLU A 34 28.59 -4.64 -15.27
C GLU A 34 27.46 -5.15 -14.39
N TRP A 35 27.33 -4.62 -13.18
CA TRP A 35 26.26 -4.98 -12.25
C TRP A 35 24.89 -4.61 -12.83
N LEU A 36 24.76 -3.41 -13.41
CA LEU A 36 23.50 -2.96 -14.04
C LEU A 36 23.14 -3.83 -15.22
N LYS A 37 24.07 -4.12 -16.13
CA LYS A 37 23.82 -5.01 -17.28
C LYS A 37 23.27 -6.36 -16.82
N GLY A 38 23.93 -7.04 -15.88
CA GLY A 38 23.46 -8.34 -15.39
C GLY A 38 22.11 -8.33 -14.68
N ASN A 39 21.65 -7.17 -14.16
CA ASN A 39 20.33 -7.02 -13.60
C ASN A 39 19.28 -6.65 -14.66
N LEU A 40 19.64 -5.78 -15.61
CA LEU A 40 18.79 -5.40 -16.73
C LEU A 40 18.46 -6.61 -17.62
N ASP A 41 19.44 -7.47 -17.90
CA ASP A 41 19.23 -8.74 -18.64
C ASP A 41 18.12 -9.61 -17.98
N LYS A 42 18.16 -9.74 -16.64
CA LYS A 42 17.14 -10.50 -15.88
C LYS A 42 15.75 -9.85 -15.88
N ILE A 43 15.70 -8.52 -15.93
CA ILE A 43 14.43 -7.79 -16.02
C ILE A 43 13.88 -7.92 -17.45
N ALA A 44 14.74 -7.79 -18.46
CA ALA A 44 14.38 -7.89 -19.88
C ALA A 44 13.75 -9.25 -20.25
N GLU A 45 14.13 -10.36 -19.59
CA GLU A 45 13.49 -11.67 -19.77
C GLU A 45 11.96 -11.64 -19.55
N LYS A 46 11.44 -10.66 -18.83
CA LYS A 46 10.04 -10.59 -18.41
C LYS A 46 9.33 -9.30 -18.78
N SER A 47 10.07 -8.32 -19.24
CA SER A 47 9.59 -7.00 -19.66
C SER A 47 9.66 -6.87 -21.19
N GLY A 48 9.04 -5.82 -21.73
CA GLY A 48 9.21 -5.40 -23.12
C GLY A 48 10.48 -4.56 -23.32
N ASP A 49 10.45 -3.69 -24.32
CA ASP A 49 11.58 -2.83 -24.68
C ASP A 49 11.92 -1.76 -23.63
N TYR A 50 10.99 -1.47 -22.74
CA TYR A 50 11.18 -0.51 -21.65
C TYR A 50 11.27 -1.25 -20.33
N LEU A 51 12.30 -0.95 -19.54
CA LEU A 51 12.56 -1.56 -18.25
C LEU A 51 12.42 -0.52 -17.14
N LEU A 52 11.63 -0.82 -16.10
CA LEU A 52 11.55 0.03 -14.92
C LEU A 52 12.59 -0.40 -13.88
N LEU A 53 13.49 0.51 -13.56
CA LEU A 53 14.55 0.32 -12.59
C LEU A 53 14.34 1.28 -11.40
N PRO A 54 13.67 0.86 -10.31
CA PRO A 54 13.54 1.70 -9.13
C PRO A 54 14.89 1.86 -8.45
N VAL A 55 15.36 3.09 -8.30
CA VAL A 55 16.62 3.43 -7.64
C VAL A 55 16.33 4.01 -6.27
N GLY A 56 16.95 3.45 -5.26
CA GLY A 56 16.83 3.84 -3.87
C GLY A 56 16.69 2.65 -2.94
N ALA A 57 16.84 2.88 -1.66
CA ALA A 57 16.62 1.92 -0.60
C ALA A 57 16.35 2.66 0.71
N ASP A 58 15.96 1.91 1.76
CA ASP A 58 15.78 2.48 3.09
C ASP A 58 17.09 3.10 3.60
N HIS A 59 16.97 4.25 4.24
CA HIS A 59 18.09 4.98 4.85
C HIS A 59 19.14 5.52 3.87
N LEU A 60 18.87 5.56 2.57
CA LEU A 60 19.74 6.21 1.59
C LEU A 60 19.46 7.71 1.51
N GLY A 61 20.53 8.48 1.37
CA GLY A 61 20.46 9.91 1.02
C GLY A 61 20.19 10.12 -0.47
N ILE A 62 20.01 11.38 -0.84
CA ILE A 62 19.92 11.77 -2.25
C ILE A 62 21.32 11.70 -2.86
N GLU A 63 21.45 10.92 -3.95
CA GLU A 63 22.67 10.89 -4.75
C GLU A 63 22.72 12.12 -5.66
N LYS A 64 23.68 13.02 -5.41
CA LYS A 64 23.73 14.33 -6.09
C LYS A 64 24.29 14.26 -7.49
N ASP A 65 25.16 13.29 -7.77
CA ASP A 65 25.85 13.10 -9.05
C ASP A 65 25.27 11.95 -9.89
N ILE A 66 24.04 11.54 -9.60
CA ILE A 66 23.39 10.41 -10.28
C ILE A 66 23.31 10.61 -11.80
N SER A 67 23.07 11.84 -12.26
CA SER A 67 23.01 12.15 -13.70
C SER A 67 24.36 11.93 -14.37
N GLU A 68 25.44 12.38 -13.74
CA GLU A 68 26.81 12.22 -14.25
C GLU A 68 27.21 10.73 -14.27
N GLN A 69 26.86 9.99 -13.22
CA GLN A 69 27.10 8.56 -13.17
C GLN A 69 26.35 7.80 -14.26
N ILE A 70 25.08 8.15 -14.51
CA ILE A 70 24.28 7.55 -15.59
C ILE A 70 24.90 7.82 -16.95
N GLU A 71 25.36 9.05 -17.24
CA GLU A 71 26.04 9.36 -18.46
C GLU A 71 27.32 8.54 -18.68
N GLN A 72 28.08 8.30 -17.60
CA GLN A 72 29.29 7.49 -17.68
C GLN A 72 28.98 6.01 -17.86
N VAL A 73 28.00 5.49 -17.16
CA VAL A 73 27.54 4.10 -17.29
C VAL A 73 26.99 3.83 -18.68
N ASN A 74 26.20 4.74 -19.25
CA ASN A 74 25.64 4.58 -20.59
C ASN A 74 26.70 4.48 -21.71
N LYS A 75 27.91 5.02 -21.48
CA LYS A 75 29.02 4.85 -22.43
C LYS A 75 29.60 3.42 -22.42
N LEU A 76 29.28 2.63 -21.42
CA LEU A 76 29.74 1.26 -21.20
C LEU A 76 28.64 0.23 -21.43
N LEU A 77 27.41 0.64 -21.65
CA LEU A 77 26.26 -0.23 -21.92
C LEU A 77 25.94 -0.21 -23.41
N ASP A 78 26.23 -1.32 -24.12
CA ASP A 78 25.97 -1.43 -25.56
C ASP A 78 24.49 -1.71 -25.87
N ASP A 79 23.82 -2.45 -25.01
CA ASP A 79 22.45 -2.98 -25.25
C ASP A 79 21.35 -2.17 -24.55
N TYR A 80 21.70 -1.26 -23.64
CA TYR A 80 20.77 -0.52 -22.81
C TYR A 80 21.11 0.97 -22.75
N GLU A 81 20.09 1.80 -22.67
CA GLU A 81 20.20 3.22 -22.34
C GLU A 81 19.41 3.50 -21.05
N ILE A 82 20.09 4.01 -20.01
CA ILE A 82 19.47 4.39 -18.75
C ILE A 82 19.13 5.87 -18.78
N LYS A 83 17.88 6.20 -18.39
CA LYS A 83 17.40 7.58 -18.26
C LYS A 83 16.73 7.77 -16.90
N LEU A 84 16.94 8.94 -16.30
CA LEU A 84 16.11 9.38 -15.19
C LEU A 84 14.69 9.60 -15.70
N SER A 85 13.73 9.02 -15.00
CA SER A 85 12.32 9.06 -15.39
C SER A 85 11.42 9.03 -14.17
N SER A 86 10.14 9.04 -14.37
CA SER A 86 9.11 8.88 -13.35
C SER A 86 8.21 7.68 -13.64
N PRO A 87 7.50 7.14 -12.65
CA PRO A 87 6.51 6.09 -12.90
C PRO A 87 5.46 6.50 -13.95
N PHE A 88 5.08 7.77 -14.01
CA PHE A 88 4.12 8.28 -14.99
C PHE A 88 4.65 8.20 -16.41
N GLU A 89 5.87 8.64 -16.65
CA GLU A 89 6.53 8.55 -17.96
C GLU A 89 6.67 7.09 -18.40
N TYR A 90 7.08 6.21 -17.48
CA TYR A 90 7.16 4.79 -17.78
C TYR A 90 5.80 4.22 -18.19
N PHE A 91 4.73 4.50 -17.43
CA PHE A 91 3.39 4.04 -17.79
C PHE A 91 2.92 4.54 -19.15
N GLU A 92 3.26 5.74 -19.54
CA GLU A 92 2.95 6.26 -20.88
C GLU A 92 3.69 5.49 -22.00
N LEU A 93 4.93 5.09 -21.75
CA LEU A 93 5.71 4.30 -22.71
C LEU A 93 5.14 2.88 -22.90
N VAL A 94 4.68 2.25 -21.82
CA VAL A 94 4.23 0.86 -21.84
C VAL A 94 2.70 0.68 -21.92
N LYS A 95 1.93 1.77 -22.00
CA LYS A 95 0.45 1.73 -21.90
C LYS A 95 -0.28 0.78 -22.86
N ASN A 96 0.36 0.43 -23.99
CA ASN A 96 -0.20 -0.48 -24.98
C ASN A 96 0.34 -1.91 -24.87
N ASN A 97 1.23 -2.20 -23.92
CA ASN A 97 1.99 -3.46 -23.84
C ASN A 97 1.57 -4.36 -22.68
N PHE A 98 0.46 -4.03 -22.00
CA PHE A 98 0.01 -4.81 -20.85
C PHE A 98 -0.58 -6.15 -21.26
N ALA A 99 0.06 -7.24 -20.84
CA ALA A 99 -0.43 -8.58 -21.05
C ALA A 99 -1.73 -8.84 -20.25
N GLN A 100 -2.71 -9.50 -20.87
CA GLN A 100 -3.93 -9.87 -20.16
C GLN A 100 -3.67 -11.04 -19.21
N TYR A 101 -4.00 -10.86 -17.93
CA TYR A 101 -3.81 -11.84 -16.89
C TYR A 101 -5.16 -12.25 -16.29
N LYS A 102 -5.54 -13.51 -16.49
CA LYS A 102 -6.84 -14.04 -16.05
C LYS A 102 -6.72 -14.73 -14.70
N GLN A 103 -6.39 -13.97 -13.67
CA GLN A 103 -6.42 -14.49 -12.30
C GLN A 103 -7.24 -13.54 -11.44
N ASP A 104 -8.09 -14.10 -10.60
CA ASP A 104 -9.04 -13.41 -9.73
C ASP A 104 -8.75 -13.60 -8.23
N TYR A 105 -7.59 -14.13 -7.90
CA TYR A 105 -7.14 -14.34 -6.52
C TYR A 105 -6.00 -13.39 -6.15
N GLU A 106 -5.82 -13.19 -4.86
CA GLU A 106 -4.73 -12.37 -4.34
C GLU A 106 -3.35 -12.95 -4.68
N LEU A 107 -2.43 -12.07 -5.08
CA LEU A 107 -1.05 -12.43 -5.43
C LEU A 107 -0.24 -12.62 -4.13
N ARG A 108 -0.29 -13.81 -3.55
CA ARG A 108 0.34 -14.15 -2.25
C ARG A 108 1.47 -15.17 -2.35
N ASP A 109 1.96 -15.44 -3.54
CA ASP A 109 3.10 -16.35 -3.72
C ASP A 109 4.41 -15.67 -3.29
N ASN A 110 5.04 -16.18 -2.23
CA ASN A 110 6.34 -15.72 -1.75
C ASN A 110 7.50 -16.63 -2.15
N SER A 111 7.31 -17.56 -3.08
CA SER A 111 8.36 -18.48 -3.53
C SER A 111 9.53 -17.77 -4.22
N LYS A 112 9.29 -16.58 -4.78
CA LYS A 112 10.27 -15.79 -5.54
C LYS A 112 10.50 -14.38 -5.02
N THR A 113 9.58 -13.87 -4.20
CA THR A 113 9.64 -12.50 -3.64
C THR A 113 9.15 -12.50 -2.21
N PHE A 114 9.58 -11.52 -1.42
CA PHE A 114 9.11 -11.36 -0.06
C PHE A 114 7.70 -10.78 -0.03
N ILE A 115 6.72 -11.52 0.50
CA ILE A 115 5.35 -11.07 0.74
C ILE A 115 4.99 -11.23 2.22
N LEU A 116 5.76 -11.00 3.14
CA LEU A 116 5.51 -10.95 4.60
C LEU A 116 4.14 -11.51 5.05
N GLN A 117 3.75 -12.70 4.60
CA GLN A 117 2.40 -13.28 4.80
C GLN A 117 2.01 -13.36 6.27
N GLY A 118 2.97 -13.61 7.18
CA GLY A 118 2.73 -13.65 8.62
C GLY A 118 2.21 -12.33 9.22
N SER A 119 2.38 -11.20 8.53
CA SER A 119 1.90 -9.90 8.98
C SER A 119 0.37 -9.84 9.08
N TYR A 120 -0.36 -10.64 8.29
CA TYR A 120 -1.83 -10.69 8.34
C TYR A 120 -2.37 -11.19 9.68
N SER A 121 -1.65 -12.08 10.35
CA SER A 121 -2.03 -12.63 11.65
C SER A 121 -1.34 -11.97 12.84
N ALA A 122 -0.33 -11.13 12.60
CA ALA A 122 0.33 -10.41 13.66
C ALA A 122 -0.57 -9.28 14.22
N ARG A 123 -0.71 -9.22 15.55
CA ARG A 123 -1.47 -8.17 16.24
C ARG A 123 -2.85 -7.91 15.61
N THR A 124 -3.65 -8.95 15.46
CA THR A 124 -4.97 -8.92 14.80
C THR A 124 -5.91 -7.82 15.32
N LYS A 125 -5.80 -7.46 16.61
CA LYS A 125 -6.53 -6.34 17.20
C LYS A 125 -6.32 -5.01 16.45
N ILE A 126 -5.11 -4.76 15.95
CA ILE A 126 -4.80 -3.55 15.16
C ILE A 126 -5.60 -3.56 13.84
N LYS A 127 -5.66 -4.71 13.16
CA LYS A 127 -6.43 -4.87 11.92
C LYS A 127 -7.93 -4.65 12.17
N GLN A 128 -8.44 -5.21 13.27
CA GLN A 128 -9.84 -5.01 13.68
C GLN A 128 -10.14 -3.53 13.96
N TYR A 129 -9.28 -2.83 14.69
CA TYR A 129 -9.40 -1.39 14.89
C TYR A 129 -9.36 -0.61 13.56
N ASN A 130 -8.44 -0.95 12.67
CA ASN A 130 -8.33 -0.30 11.35
C ASN A 130 -9.65 -0.44 10.57
N THR A 131 -10.19 -1.65 10.45
CA THR A 131 -11.46 -1.92 9.77
C THR A 131 -12.62 -1.15 10.41
N LYS A 132 -12.71 -1.18 11.74
CA LYS A 132 -13.74 -0.45 12.49
C LYS A 132 -13.66 1.06 12.26
N CYS A 133 -12.46 1.64 12.34
CA CYS A 133 -12.24 3.07 12.12
C CYS A 133 -12.58 3.48 10.68
N THR A 134 -12.14 2.71 9.69
CA THR A 134 -12.47 2.96 8.27
C THR A 134 -13.99 3.00 8.08
N TYR A 135 -14.70 1.97 8.55
CA TYR A 135 -16.14 1.92 8.45
C TYR A 135 -16.84 3.11 9.11
N LEU A 136 -16.48 3.42 10.37
CA LEU A 136 -17.10 4.52 11.11
C LEU A 136 -16.84 5.89 10.45
N LEU A 137 -15.64 6.13 9.95
CA LEU A 137 -15.31 7.36 9.23
C LEU A 137 -16.09 7.48 7.93
N GLU A 138 -16.21 6.40 7.15
CA GLU A 138 -17.03 6.40 5.94
C GLU A 138 -18.51 6.68 6.24
N GLN A 139 -19.05 6.14 7.34
CA GLN A 139 -20.43 6.45 7.74
C GLN A 139 -20.58 7.91 8.16
N ALA A 140 -19.66 8.42 8.98
CA ALA A 140 -19.67 9.82 9.40
C ALA A 140 -19.57 10.77 8.20
N ASP A 141 -18.70 10.46 7.25
CA ASP A 141 -18.50 11.27 6.05
C ASP A 141 -19.73 11.26 5.13
N LYS A 142 -20.30 10.09 4.86
CA LYS A 142 -21.57 9.97 4.09
C LYS A 142 -22.72 10.72 4.71
N LEU A 143 -22.85 10.65 6.04
CA LEU A 143 -23.92 11.36 6.76
C LEU A 143 -23.72 12.87 6.72
N GLN A 144 -22.51 13.37 6.97
CA GLN A 144 -22.25 14.80 6.90
C GLN A 144 -22.39 15.38 5.48
N GLN A 145 -22.03 14.63 4.45
CA GLN A 145 -22.26 15.02 3.06
C GLN A 145 -23.77 15.15 2.76
N LYS A 146 -24.59 14.28 3.34
CA LYS A 146 -26.03 14.31 3.19
C LYS A 146 -26.71 15.46 3.94
N TYR A 147 -26.25 15.77 5.13
CA TYR A 147 -26.94 16.68 6.06
C TYR A 147 -26.23 18.02 6.27
N GLY A 148 -25.04 18.22 5.73
CA GLY A 148 -24.26 19.44 5.80
C GLY A 148 -22.80 19.21 6.14
N SER A 149 -21.90 19.93 5.48
CA SER A 149 -20.45 19.68 5.47
C SER A 149 -19.69 20.31 6.63
N ARG A 150 -20.33 20.59 7.77
CA ARG A 150 -19.71 21.30 8.91
C ARG A 150 -18.56 20.56 9.58
N TYR A 151 -18.46 19.23 9.40
CA TYR A 151 -17.43 18.38 10.02
C TYR A 151 -16.24 18.06 9.10
N ASN A 152 -16.15 18.63 7.90
CA ASN A 152 -15.11 18.30 6.92
C ASN A 152 -13.70 18.31 7.51
N SER A 153 -13.32 19.36 8.22
CA SER A 153 -11.96 19.48 8.78
C SER A 153 -11.69 18.44 9.88
N VAL A 154 -12.70 18.09 10.67
CA VAL A 154 -12.57 17.10 11.75
C VAL A 154 -12.48 15.69 11.16
N ILE A 155 -13.26 15.40 10.14
CA ILE A 155 -13.19 14.12 9.40
C ILE A 155 -11.85 13.99 8.68
N GLU A 156 -11.38 15.04 8.03
CA GLU A 156 -10.05 15.05 7.40
C GLU A 156 -8.93 14.79 8.44
N TYR A 157 -9.02 15.40 9.61
CA TYR A 157 -8.10 15.13 10.71
C TYR A 157 -8.14 13.67 11.15
N ALA A 158 -9.33 13.08 11.27
CA ALA A 158 -9.48 11.69 11.65
C ALA A 158 -8.94 10.72 10.58
N TYR A 159 -9.14 11.01 9.29
CA TYR A 159 -8.47 10.27 8.21
C TYR A 159 -6.95 10.38 8.25
N LYS A 160 -6.39 11.55 8.55
CA LYS A 160 -4.94 11.70 8.75
C LYS A 160 -4.41 10.82 9.90
N LEU A 161 -5.16 10.69 10.99
CA LEU A 161 -4.82 9.76 12.07
C LEU A 161 -4.87 8.30 11.62
N LEU A 162 -5.88 7.93 10.83
CA LEU A 162 -6.00 6.58 10.27
C LEU A 162 -4.82 6.25 9.35
N LEU A 163 -4.49 7.14 8.43
CA LEU A 163 -3.36 6.99 7.50
C LEU A 163 -2.02 6.84 8.23
N LYS A 164 -1.80 7.57 9.33
CA LYS A 164 -0.60 7.39 10.16
C LYS A 164 -0.48 5.98 10.73
N ASN A 165 -1.60 5.32 11.03
CA ASN A 165 -1.62 3.95 11.52
C ASN A 165 -1.44 2.91 10.41
N GLN A 166 -1.64 3.28 9.14
CA GLN A 166 -1.50 2.42 7.97
C GLN A 166 -0.08 2.40 7.39
N ALA A 167 0.87 3.15 7.97
CA ALA A 167 2.28 2.91 7.70
C ALA A 167 2.57 1.40 7.88
N HIS A 168 3.33 0.80 6.94
CA HIS A 168 3.42 -0.66 6.85
C HIS A 168 3.87 -1.33 8.16
N ASP A 169 4.82 -0.80 8.90
CA ASP A 169 5.24 -1.36 10.18
C ASP A 169 4.16 -1.24 11.27
N GLY A 170 3.32 -0.22 11.20
CA GLY A 170 2.18 -0.05 12.09
C GLY A 170 1.12 -1.12 11.83
N ILE A 171 0.56 -1.15 10.61
CA ILE A 171 -0.54 -2.07 10.28
C ILE A 171 -0.08 -3.53 10.19
N CYS A 172 1.15 -3.81 9.76
CA CYS A 172 1.72 -5.16 9.75
C CYS A 172 2.00 -5.69 11.16
N GLY A 173 2.19 -4.82 12.14
CA GLY A 173 2.34 -5.21 13.54
C GLY A 173 3.78 -5.54 13.95
N CYS A 174 4.77 -5.11 13.20
CA CYS A 174 6.20 -5.38 13.46
C CYS A 174 6.94 -4.25 14.17
N SER A 175 6.30 -3.11 14.42
CA SER A 175 6.86 -2.04 15.25
C SER A 175 6.98 -2.44 16.73
N THR A 176 7.64 -1.60 17.52
CA THR A 176 7.75 -1.78 18.97
C THR A 176 6.39 -1.61 19.67
N ASP A 177 6.27 -2.15 20.88
CA ASP A 177 5.04 -2.04 21.67
C ASP A 177 4.63 -0.61 21.99
N LEU A 178 5.58 0.31 22.10
CA LEU A 178 5.32 1.73 22.32
C LEU A 178 4.59 2.34 21.12
N VAL A 179 5.05 2.05 19.90
CA VAL A 179 4.42 2.50 18.65
C VAL A 179 3.01 1.93 18.54
N HIS A 180 2.82 0.65 18.86
CA HIS A 180 1.50 0.03 18.80
C HIS A 180 0.52 0.57 19.83
N ARG A 181 0.97 0.98 21.02
CA ARG A 181 0.14 1.71 21.99
C ARG A 181 -0.31 3.06 21.44
N GLU A 182 0.57 3.77 20.78
CA GLU A 182 0.22 5.03 20.11
C GLU A 182 -0.78 4.81 18.96
N ASN A 183 -0.63 3.73 18.18
CA ASN A 183 -1.60 3.36 17.15
C ASN A 183 -3.00 3.12 17.75
N ILE A 184 -3.09 2.41 18.88
CA ILE A 184 -4.37 2.17 19.56
C ILE A 184 -4.99 3.51 20.01
N THR A 185 -4.20 4.39 20.60
CA THR A 185 -4.67 5.73 21.02
C THR A 185 -5.24 6.52 19.84
N ARG A 186 -4.61 6.45 18.65
CA ARG A 186 -5.14 7.10 17.44
C ARG A 186 -6.45 6.47 16.99
N TYR A 187 -6.57 5.13 17.00
CA TYR A 187 -7.82 4.45 16.67
C TYR A 187 -8.96 4.84 17.62
N GLU A 188 -8.70 4.91 18.92
CA GLU A 188 -9.69 5.33 19.91
C GLU A 188 -10.17 6.77 19.67
N LYS A 189 -9.26 7.70 19.35
CA LYS A 189 -9.62 9.07 18.94
C LYS A 189 -10.49 9.08 17.69
N ILE A 190 -10.16 8.29 16.68
CA ILE A 190 -10.95 8.19 15.45
C ILE A 190 -12.36 7.70 15.73
N ILE A 191 -12.49 6.63 16.53
CA ILE A 191 -13.79 6.08 16.92
C ILE A 191 -14.62 7.14 17.64
N GLN A 192 -14.01 7.85 18.58
CA GLN A 192 -14.66 8.93 19.34
C GLN A 192 -15.18 10.02 18.41
N ILE A 193 -14.35 10.53 17.51
CA ILE A 193 -14.73 11.55 16.52
C ILE A 193 -15.88 11.07 15.65
N ALA A 194 -15.73 9.91 15.03
CA ALA A 194 -16.74 9.40 14.10
C ALA A 194 -18.09 9.11 14.80
N CYS A 195 -18.05 8.49 15.97
CA CYS A 195 -19.27 8.22 16.75
C CYS A 195 -19.96 9.51 17.18
N THR A 196 -19.21 10.52 17.62
CA THR A 196 -19.79 11.84 18.00
C THR A 196 -20.50 12.49 16.82
N ILE A 197 -19.86 12.53 15.66
CA ILE A 197 -20.46 13.11 14.44
C ILE A 197 -21.74 12.36 14.04
N ILE A 198 -21.69 11.03 14.03
CA ILE A 198 -22.85 10.19 13.69
C ILE A 198 -24.01 10.45 14.68
N GLU A 199 -23.72 10.51 15.98
CA GLU A 199 -24.74 10.71 17.00
C GLU A 199 -25.34 12.12 16.97
N GLU A 200 -24.53 13.16 16.81
CA GLU A 200 -25.03 14.53 16.65
C GLU A 200 -25.94 14.67 15.45
N LEU A 201 -25.54 14.15 14.28
CA LEU A 201 -26.37 14.17 13.08
C LEU A 201 -27.64 13.32 13.25
N ARG A 202 -27.56 12.20 13.97
CA ARG A 202 -28.72 11.35 14.28
C ARG A 202 -29.76 12.09 15.12
N LEU A 203 -29.33 12.78 16.14
CA LEU A 203 -30.22 13.55 17.03
C LEU A 203 -30.84 14.74 16.28
N GLU A 204 -30.05 15.44 15.48
CA GLU A 204 -30.46 16.62 14.74
C GLU A 204 -31.49 16.33 13.65
N HIS A 205 -31.32 15.20 12.95
CA HIS A 205 -32.14 14.81 11.80
C HIS A 205 -33.08 13.62 12.08
N ASN A 206 -33.14 13.15 13.31
CA ASN A 206 -34.04 12.11 13.81
C ASN A 206 -34.08 10.85 12.93
N PHE A 207 -32.91 10.36 12.50
CA PHE A 207 -32.81 9.07 11.79
C PHE A 207 -32.33 7.95 12.71
N LYS A 208 -32.65 6.70 12.34
CA LYS A 208 -32.13 5.52 13.02
C LYS A 208 -30.71 5.24 12.49
N THR A 209 -29.71 5.29 13.35
CA THR A 209 -28.38 4.76 12.98
C THR A 209 -28.51 3.26 12.72
N PRO A 210 -28.02 2.75 11.62
CA PRO A 210 -27.85 1.31 11.51
C PRO A 210 -26.85 0.90 12.61
N ILE A 211 -27.35 0.17 13.60
CA ILE A 211 -26.48 -0.51 14.56
C ILE A 211 -25.61 -1.43 13.72
N MET A 212 -24.29 -1.28 13.86
CA MET A 212 -23.34 -2.16 13.19
C MET A 212 -23.58 -3.59 13.70
N GLN A 213 -24.36 -4.35 12.97
CA GLN A 213 -24.54 -5.76 13.25
C GLN A 213 -23.39 -6.53 12.61
N SER A 214 -22.98 -7.62 13.23
CA SER A 214 -21.93 -8.49 12.68
C SER A 214 -22.21 -8.97 11.25
N LYS A 215 -23.47 -8.96 10.82
CA LYS A 215 -23.89 -9.25 9.44
C LYS A 215 -23.51 -8.15 8.42
N ASP A 216 -23.22 -6.94 8.86
CA ASP A 216 -22.86 -5.80 8.03
C ASP A 216 -21.33 -5.65 7.89
N LEU A 217 -20.59 -6.41 8.68
CA LEU A 217 -19.17 -6.64 8.49
C LEU A 217 -18.98 -7.68 7.38
N LEU A 218 -18.03 -7.46 6.53
CA LEU A 218 -17.70 -8.19 5.30
C LEU A 218 -18.22 -9.64 5.23
N PRO A 219 -18.76 -10.10 4.09
CA PRO A 219 -19.32 -11.45 3.91
C PRO A 219 -18.41 -12.58 4.38
N GLU A 220 -17.10 -12.38 4.33
CA GLU A 220 -16.06 -13.30 4.78
C GLU A 220 -16.08 -13.57 6.30
N TYR A 221 -16.50 -12.60 7.13
CA TYR A 221 -16.64 -12.81 8.57
C TYR A 221 -17.77 -13.78 8.93
N LYS A 222 -18.82 -13.87 8.11
CA LYS A 222 -19.89 -14.85 8.30
C LYS A 222 -19.41 -16.28 8.09
N VAL A 223 -18.46 -16.49 7.20
CA VAL A 223 -17.89 -17.82 6.92
C VAL A 223 -17.03 -18.26 8.09
N ILE A 224 -16.19 -17.38 8.63
CA ILE A 224 -15.30 -17.69 9.76
C ILE A 224 -16.09 -17.95 11.03
N SER A 225 -17.07 -17.12 11.38
CA SER A 225 -17.90 -17.32 12.59
C SER A 225 -18.69 -18.62 12.54
N LYS A 226 -19.21 -19.00 11.37
CA LYS A 226 -19.93 -20.24 11.16
C LYS A 226 -19.02 -21.47 11.23
N HIS A 227 -17.78 -21.34 10.74
CA HIS A 227 -16.79 -22.43 10.71
C HIS A 227 -16.24 -22.75 12.12
N PHE A 228 -16.08 -21.76 12.98
CA PHE A 228 -15.56 -21.93 14.34
C PHE A 228 -16.64 -21.99 15.42
N GLY A 229 -17.92 -22.03 15.07
CA GLY A 229 -19.01 -22.12 16.03
C GLY A 229 -19.14 -20.92 16.99
N VAL A 230 -18.52 -19.80 16.66
CA VAL A 230 -18.53 -18.58 17.48
C VAL A 230 -19.70 -17.70 17.02
N GLU A 231 -20.86 -17.94 17.56
CA GLU A 231 -22.00 -17.05 17.41
C GLU A 231 -21.75 -15.74 18.18
N ASN A 232 -21.67 -14.63 17.46
CA ASN A 232 -21.88 -13.24 17.94
C ASN A 232 -20.99 -12.65 19.05
N SER A 233 -19.88 -13.25 19.45
CA SER A 233 -19.13 -12.79 20.63
C SER A 233 -17.78 -12.09 20.37
N LEU A 234 -17.40 -11.79 19.15
CA LEU A 234 -16.06 -11.25 18.81
C LEU A 234 -16.02 -9.78 18.40
N LEU A 235 -17.00 -8.97 18.80
CA LEU A 235 -17.02 -7.54 18.50
C LEU A 235 -17.24 -6.69 19.77
N TYR A 236 -16.36 -6.85 20.75
CA TYR A 236 -16.17 -5.88 21.82
C TYR A 236 -14.68 -5.57 22.01
#